data_8f6e45638256b5a700d6509b1d82a6a5
#
_entry.id   8f6e45638256b5a700d6509b1d82a6a5
#
_cell.length_a   1.000
_cell.length_b   1.000
_cell.length_c   1.000
_cell.angle_alpha   90.00
_cell.angle_beta   90.00
_cell.angle_gamma   90.00
#
_symmetry.space_group_name_H-M   'P 1'
#
loop_
_entity.id
_entity.type
_entity.pdbx_description
1 polymer ?
#
loop_
_entity_poly.entity_id
_entity_poly.type
_entity_poly.pdbx_seq_one_letter_code
_entity_poly.pdbx_strand_id
1 'polypeptide(L)'
;MAYDKEVFNLTRLLQYAYRELGQLNVSTATGGTTTTIVDSKMVDIYGDDELKDGFAVIIEDAGGEGASPEGKYNRISGNTQSNGTITVESSLGNSVGAGDTYGYANNFYPHYDMIQLANDVLRDLGDMYLIDTTTLDSAASQTEYTYAVAWKHRKPFRVEIQGRVGDADDNKWYTLNRWEYRPATAGSTGLLVFDQQLPIGRDIAVHYLGRHPVVNSYEDPIIENVHPTLATKALVMKALEWQNRRLQGGDPFLLQSWNDAKIEYDKARMMYHPWLPKRKPQLFTLGRYSEEDNFTVPASA
;
A
#
# COMPACT_ATOMS: atom_id res chain seq x y z
N MET A 1 -2.83 -14.01 10.45
CA MET A 1 -2.51 -14.42 9.05
C MET A 1 -1.04 -14.70 8.99
N ALA A 2 -0.64 -15.76 8.30
CA ALA A 2 0.77 -16.00 8.01
C ALA A 2 1.29 -14.88 7.11
N TYR A 3 2.54 -14.47 7.32
CA TYR A 3 3.19 -13.47 6.47
C TYR A 3 3.46 -14.06 5.09
N ASP A 4 2.88 -13.47 4.05
CA ASP A 4 3.09 -13.89 2.68
C ASP A 4 4.25 -13.10 2.05
N LYS A 5 5.35 -13.79 1.77
CA LYS A 5 6.54 -13.18 1.16
C LYS A 5 6.31 -12.73 -0.29
N GLU A 6 5.27 -13.20 -0.94
CA GLU A 6 4.97 -12.82 -2.32
C GLU A 6 4.19 -11.50 -2.39
N VAL A 7 3.46 -11.16 -1.33
CA VAL A 7 2.71 -9.89 -1.26
C VAL A 7 3.65 -8.71 -1.01
N PHE A 8 3.63 -7.74 -1.91
CA PHE A 8 4.36 -6.50 -1.72
C PHE A 8 3.57 -5.57 -0.78
N ASN A 9 4.10 -5.35 0.42
CA ASN A 9 3.50 -4.56 1.48
C ASN A 9 4.48 -3.48 2.00
N LEU A 10 4.03 -2.69 2.98
CA LEU A 10 4.85 -1.63 3.57
C LEU A 10 6.13 -2.18 4.21
N THR A 11 6.09 -3.34 4.87
CA THR A 11 7.31 -3.98 5.44
C THR A 11 8.37 -4.18 4.37
N ARG A 12 8.00 -4.77 3.24
CA ARG A 12 8.93 -5.03 2.14
C ARG A 12 9.44 -3.77 1.48
N LEU A 13 8.58 -2.78 1.30
CA LEU A 13 9.00 -1.49 0.77
C LEU A 13 10.07 -0.84 1.66
N LEU A 14 9.84 -0.80 2.97
CA LEU A 14 10.80 -0.24 3.93
C LEU A 14 12.09 -1.08 3.96
N GLN A 15 11.99 -2.40 4.04
CA GLN A 15 13.16 -3.30 4.05
C GLN A 15 14.03 -3.11 2.82
N TYR A 16 13.42 -3.04 1.62
CA TYR A 16 14.16 -2.81 0.39
C TYR A 16 14.79 -1.41 0.33
N ALA A 17 14.07 -0.39 0.77
CA ALA A 17 14.58 0.97 0.81
C ALA A 17 15.77 1.10 1.78
N TYR A 18 15.67 0.61 3.01
CA TYR A 18 16.77 0.63 3.97
C TYR A 18 17.99 -0.16 3.47
N ARG A 19 17.78 -1.27 2.76
CA ARG A 19 18.86 -2.05 2.16
C ARG A 19 19.55 -1.26 1.05
N GLU A 20 18.82 -0.62 0.15
CA GLU A 20 19.38 0.20 -0.93
C GLU A 20 20.08 1.46 -0.41
N LEU A 21 19.60 2.03 0.69
CA LEU A 21 20.24 3.14 1.40
C LEU A 21 21.52 2.69 2.14
N GLY A 22 21.84 1.39 2.17
CA GLY A 22 22.97 0.84 2.91
C GLY A 22 22.83 0.94 4.43
N GLN A 23 21.59 1.08 4.94
CA GLN A 23 21.30 1.26 6.36
C GLN A 23 20.76 0.00 7.04
N LEU A 24 20.31 -1.00 6.28
CA LEU A 24 19.79 -2.24 6.84
C LEU A 24 20.94 -3.17 7.24
N ASN A 25 21.13 -3.35 8.54
CA ASN A 25 22.00 -4.37 9.12
C ASN A 25 21.17 -5.62 9.38
N VAL A 26 21.71 -6.79 9.07
CA VAL A 26 21.01 -8.08 9.27
C VAL A 26 21.82 -8.93 10.24
N SER A 27 21.15 -9.50 11.24
CA SER A 27 21.74 -10.39 12.21
C SER A 27 20.75 -11.51 12.60
N THR A 28 21.21 -12.37 13.52
CA THR A 28 20.41 -13.50 14.03
C THR A 28 20.21 -13.31 15.52
N ALA A 29 18.96 -13.32 15.95
CA ALA A 29 18.61 -13.17 17.37
C ALA A 29 19.06 -14.41 18.18
N THR A 30 19.51 -14.15 19.39
CA THR A 30 19.76 -15.22 20.39
C THR A 30 18.55 -15.47 21.29
N GLY A 31 17.50 -14.66 21.15
CA GLY A 31 16.23 -14.74 21.83
C GLY A 31 15.54 -13.37 21.90
N GLY A 32 14.50 -13.29 22.67
CA GLY A 32 13.76 -12.05 22.87
C GLY A 32 12.38 -12.27 23.47
N THR A 33 11.56 -11.23 23.37
CA THR A 33 10.17 -11.23 23.80
C THR A 33 9.32 -10.66 22.66
N THR A 34 8.06 -10.38 22.90
CA THR A 34 7.20 -9.69 21.95
C THR A 34 7.62 -8.23 21.66
N THR A 35 8.43 -7.64 22.54
CA THR A 35 8.88 -6.24 22.45
C THR A 35 10.40 -6.07 22.50
N THR A 36 11.16 -7.17 22.55
CA THR A 36 12.62 -7.13 22.57
C THR A 36 13.23 -8.13 21.62
N ILE A 37 14.34 -7.75 21.00
CA ILE A 37 15.22 -8.62 20.22
C ILE A 37 16.56 -8.66 20.96
N VAL A 38 17.04 -9.83 21.33
CA VAL A 38 18.33 -10.01 22.01
C VAL A 38 19.29 -10.65 21.03
N ASP A 39 20.45 -10.04 20.87
CA ASP A 39 21.53 -10.56 20.03
C ASP A 39 22.88 -10.39 20.76
N SER A 40 23.47 -11.49 21.17
CA SER A 40 24.77 -11.49 21.86
C SER A 40 25.91 -10.89 21.02
N LYS A 41 25.75 -10.85 19.68
CA LYS A 41 26.75 -10.20 18.80
C LYS A 41 26.71 -8.67 18.84
N MET A 42 25.61 -8.12 19.38
CA MET A 42 25.46 -6.66 19.50
C MET A 42 25.97 -6.10 20.84
N VAL A 43 26.41 -6.97 21.73
CA VAL A 43 27.01 -6.53 23.00
C VAL A 43 28.21 -5.61 22.71
N ASP A 44 28.23 -4.44 23.35
CA ASP A 44 29.27 -3.43 23.23
C ASP A 44 29.51 -2.82 21.83
N ILE A 45 28.61 -3.05 20.86
CA ILE A 45 28.72 -2.46 19.52
C ILE A 45 28.11 -1.07 19.48
N TYR A 46 26.93 -0.89 20.10
CA TYR A 46 26.21 0.38 20.13
C TYR A 46 26.06 0.86 21.58
N GLY A 47 26.18 2.16 21.80
CA GLY A 47 25.86 2.77 23.06
C GLY A 47 24.40 2.63 23.45
N ASP A 48 24.05 2.81 24.73
CA ASP A 48 22.66 2.79 25.17
C ASP A 48 21.85 3.84 24.40
N ASP A 49 20.67 3.44 23.92
CA ASP A 49 19.74 4.26 23.14
C ASP A 49 20.29 4.80 21.79
N GLU A 50 21.44 4.35 21.32
CA GLU A 50 22.04 4.83 20.06
C GLU A 50 21.18 4.47 18.83
N LEU A 51 20.45 3.35 18.89
CA LEU A 51 19.53 2.91 17.82
C LEU A 51 18.12 3.46 17.96
N LYS A 52 17.85 4.26 18.99
CA LYS A 52 16.52 4.82 19.24
C LYS A 52 16.00 5.60 18.04
N ASP A 53 14.69 5.49 17.77
CA ASP A 53 13.98 6.02 16.60
C ASP A 53 14.32 5.33 15.28
N GLY A 54 15.18 4.33 15.30
CA GLY A 54 15.50 3.48 14.18
C GLY A 54 14.38 2.49 13.84
N PHE A 55 14.69 1.57 12.95
CA PHE A 55 13.79 0.55 12.41
C PHE A 55 14.28 -0.84 12.80
N ALA A 56 13.37 -1.71 13.21
CA ALA A 56 13.63 -3.13 13.39
C ALA A 56 12.55 -3.97 12.70
N VAL A 57 12.96 -5.06 12.06
CA VAL A 57 12.07 -5.97 11.30
C VAL A 57 12.49 -7.42 11.49
N ILE A 58 11.56 -8.32 11.68
CA ILE A 58 11.84 -9.77 11.64
C ILE A 58 11.74 -10.21 10.17
N ILE A 59 12.86 -10.68 9.65
CA ILE A 59 12.99 -11.07 8.24
C ILE A 59 12.55 -12.52 8.04
N GLU A 60 12.94 -13.41 8.99
CA GLU A 60 12.68 -14.83 8.92
C GLU A 60 12.56 -15.40 10.34
N ASP A 61 11.52 -16.16 10.57
CA ASP A 61 11.30 -16.88 11.83
C ASP A 61 11.92 -18.29 11.74
N ALA A 62 12.70 -18.66 12.75
CA ALA A 62 13.32 -19.99 12.82
C ALA A 62 12.30 -21.14 12.96
N GLY A 63 11.07 -20.83 13.34
CA GLY A 63 9.95 -21.79 13.43
C GLY A 63 9.35 -22.17 12.08
N GLY A 64 9.75 -21.50 11.00
CA GLY A 64 9.32 -21.81 9.63
C GLY A 64 8.75 -20.61 8.89
N GLU A 65 8.69 -20.73 7.58
CA GLU A 65 8.23 -19.65 6.67
C GLU A 65 6.81 -19.20 6.99
N GLY A 66 6.64 -17.89 7.10
CA GLY A 66 5.35 -17.25 7.41
C GLY A 66 4.90 -17.39 8.87
N ALA A 67 5.71 -18.00 9.75
CA ALA A 67 5.41 -18.02 11.17
C ALA A 67 5.55 -16.60 11.78
N SER A 68 4.71 -16.30 12.76
CA SER A 68 4.82 -15.00 13.47
C SER A 68 5.97 -15.09 14.48
N PRO A 69 6.88 -14.08 14.53
CA PRO A 69 6.71 -12.70 14.11
C PRO A 69 7.28 -12.31 12.74
N GLU A 70 7.52 -13.24 11.82
CA GLU A 70 8.05 -12.91 10.49
C GLU A 70 7.26 -11.79 9.79
N GLY A 71 7.96 -10.86 9.16
CA GLY A 71 7.37 -9.72 8.46
C GLY A 71 6.91 -8.57 9.36
N LYS A 72 6.99 -8.72 10.68
CA LYS A 72 6.64 -7.65 11.61
C LYS A 72 7.80 -6.67 11.74
N TYR A 73 7.47 -5.39 11.74
CA TYR A 73 8.44 -4.32 11.98
C TYR A 73 7.94 -3.37 13.08
N ASN A 74 8.87 -2.63 13.65
CA ASN A 74 8.52 -1.58 14.59
C ASN A 74 9.63 -0.52 14.71
N ARG A 75 9.27 0.62 15.33
CA ARG A 75 10.25 1.60 15.73
C ARG A 75 11.07 1.08 16.93
N ILE A 76 12.36 1.31 16.90
CA ILE A 76 13.22 1.05 18.05
C ILE A 76 12.98 2.15 19.09
N SER A 77 12.53 1.77 20.28
CA SER A 77 12.34 2.70 21.40
C SER A 77 13.61 2.89 22.20
N GLY A 78 14.56 1.95 22.13
CA GLY A 78 15.88 2.03 22.75
C GLY A 78 16.68 0.75 22.53
N ASN A 79 17.94 0.77 22.89
CA ASN A 79 18.79 -0.41 22.94
C ASN A 79 19.67 -0.37 24.18
N THR A 80 20.08 -1.56 24.67
CA THR A 80 20.94 -1.72 25.84
C THR A 80 22.26 -2.34 25.39
N GLN A 81 23.35 -1.59 25.60
CA GLN A 81 24.71 -1.97 25.23
C GLN A 81 25.17 -3.27 25.88
N SER A 82 24.98 -3.38 27.19
CA SER A 82 25.56 -4.45 28.00
C SER A 82 25.07 -5.86 27.68
N ASN A 83 23.91 -6.00 27.09
CA ASN A 83 23.28 -7.30 26.78
C ASN A 83 22.85 -7.45 25.33
N GLY A 84 23.15 -6.46 24.46
CA GLY A 84 22.79 -6.50 23.05
C GLY A 84 21.28 -6.55 22.78
N THR A 85 20.48 -5.90 23.63
CA THR A 85 19.01 -5.89 23.50
C THR A 85 18.54 -4.68 22.71
N ILE A 86 17.74 -4.90 21.69
CA ILE A 86 16.95 -3.87 21.01
C ILE A 86 15.52 -3.94 21.57
N THR A 87 15.01 -2.82 22.04
CA THR A 87 13.62 -2.70 22.51
C THR A 87 12.80 -1.96 21.45
N VAL A 88 11.66 -2.52 21.08
CA VAL A 88 10.72 -1.92 20.13
C VAL A 88 9.52 -1.31 20.83
N GLU A 89 8.91 -0.31 20.18
CA GLU A 89 7.86 0.52 20.78
C GLU A 89 6.57 -0.25 21.08
N SER A 90 6.20 -1.19 20.23
CA SER A 90 5.00 -2.00 20.37
C SER A 90 5.26 -3.48 20.06
N SER A 91 4.31 -4.34 20.39
CA SER A 91 4.45 -5.79 20.24
C SER A 91 4.65 -6.20 18.77
N LEU A 92 5.59 -7.11 18.54
CA LEU A 92 5.80 -7.84 17.28
C LEU A 92 4.79 -8.98 17.07
N GLY A 93 3.83 -9.14 17.96
CA GLY A 93 2.80 -10.17 17.91
C GLY A 93 3.19 -11.43 18.67
N ASN A 94 4.34 -12.03 18.37
CA ASN A 94 4.91 -13.18 19.09
C ASN A 94 6.31 -12.86 19.60
N SER A 95 6.83 -13.72 20.49
CA SER A 95 8.19 -13.59 21.00
C SER A 95 9.20 -13.88 19.90
N VAL A 96 10.27 -13.11 19.88
CA VAL A 96 11.42 -13.37 19.01
C VAL A 96 12.19 -14.58 19.57
N GLY A 97 12.37 -15.59 18.74
CA GLY A 97 13.05 -16.81 19.07
C GLY A 97 14.56 -16.75 18.84
N ALA A 98 15.28 -17.70 19.44
CA ALA A 98 16.67 -17.92 19.07
C ALA A 98 16.75 -18.50 17.67
N GLY A 99 17.55 -17.90 16.81
CA GLY A 99 17.68 -18.31 15.40
C GLY A 99 16.89 -17.43 14.41
N ASP A 100 15.97 -16.58 14.90
CA ASP A 100 15.25 -15.66 14.03
C ASP A 100 16.22 -14.69 13.37
N THR A 101 16.06 -14.49 12.07
CA THR A 101 16.81 -13.49 11.33
C THR A 101 16.07 -12.17 11.39
N TYR A 102 16.76 -11.13 11.84
CA TYR A 102 16.17 -9.80 11.92
C TYR A 102 17.04 -8.75 11.23
N GLY A 103 16.40 -7.66 10.80
CA GLY A 103 17.05 -6.48 10.26
C GLY A 103 16.85 -5.28 11.19
N TYR A 104 17.83 -4.40 11.26
CA TYR A 104 17.72 -3.15 11.96
C TYR A 104 18.46 -2.03 11.24
N ALA A 105 17.98 -0.81 11.43
CA ALA A 105 18.60 0.41 10.97
C ALA A 105 18.65 1.43 12.09
N ASN A 106 19.67 2.29 12.07
CA ASN A 106 19.78 3.39 13.01
C ASN A 106 18.79 4.53 12.67
N ASN A 107 18.83 5.61 13.44
CA ASN A 107 17.96 6.78 13.28
C ASN A 107 18.45 7.79 12.22
N PHE A 108 19.39 7.44 11.37
CA PHE A 108 19.80 8.32 10.27
C PHE A 108 18.63 8.60 9.33
N TYR A 109 17.78 7.57 9.11
CA TYR A 109 16.46 7.67 8.50
C TYR A 109 15.43 7.20 9.53
N PRO A 110 14.83 8.10 10.34
CA PRO A 110 13.92 7.70 11.41
C PRO A 110 12.71 6.95 10.86
N HIS A 111 12.26 5.95 11.60
CA HIS A 111 11.20 5.05 11.16
C HIS A 111 9.91 5.77 10.75
N TYR A 112 9.42 6.72 11.57
CA TYR A 112 8.19 7.45 11.25
C TYR A 112 8.33 8.33 10.01
N ASP A 113 9.49 8.98 9.84
CA ASP A 113 9.74 9.79 8.65
C ASP A 113 9.74 8.91 7.39
N MET A 114 10.31 7.70 7.46
CA MET A 114 10.31 6.76 6.34
C MET A 114 8.91 6.30 5.96
N ILE A 115 7.99 6.07 6.92
CA ILE A 115 6.58 5.77 6.64
C ILE A 115 5.90 6.95 5.96
N GLN A 116 6.13 8.18 6.43
CA GLN A 116 5.56 9.38 5.81
C GLN A 116 6.09 9.57 4.38
N LEU A 117 7.39 9.39 4.17
CA LEU A 117 8.01 9.45 2.85
C LEU A 117 7.46 8.35 1.91
N ALA A 118 7.21 7.14 2.43
CA ALA A 118 6.59 6.07 1.65
C ALA A 118 5.17 6.47 1.20
N ASN A 119 4.36 7.03 2.09
CA ASN A 119 3.03 7.53 1.75
C ASN A 119 3.08 8.68 0.74
N ASP A 120 4.01 9.62 0.88
CA ASP A 120 4.18 10.71 -0.08
C ASP A 120 4.57 10.17 -1.45
N VAL A 121 5.51 9.23 -1.51
CA VAL A 121 5.94 8.58 -2.75
C VAL A 121 4.78 7.86 -3.43
N LEU A 122 4.06 7.01 -2.69
CA LEU A 122 2.93 6.25 -3.24
C LEU A 122 1.84 7.17 -3.80
N ARG A 123 1.60 8.30 -3.14
CA ARG A 123 0.66 9.33 -3.61
C ARG A 123 1.18 10.08 -4.84
N ASP A 124 2.49 10.35 -4.92
CA ASP A 124 3.13 11.08 -6.02
C ASP A 124 3.24 10.24 -7.30
N LEU A 125 3.07 8.90 -7.22
CA LEU A 125 2.95 8.04 -8.40
C LEU A 125 1.71 8.37 -9.26
N GLY A 126 0.77 9.12 -8.72
CA GLY A 126 -0.41 9.62 -9.44
C GLY A 126 -1.65 8.75 -9.30
N ASP A 127 -2.57 8.93 -10.26
CA ASP A 127 -3.82 8.18 -10.26
C ASP A 127 -3.61 6.74 -10.73
N MET A 128 -4.19 5.81 -10.00
CA MET A 128 -4.14 4.37 -10.26
C MET A 128 -5.55 3.84 -10.48
N TYR A 129 -5.66 2.73 -11.19
CA TYR A 129 -6.89 1.99 -11.31
C TYR A 129 -7.18 1.24 -10.01
N LEU A 130 -8.30 1.56 -9.39
CA LEU A 130 -8.75 1.00 -8.14
C LEU A 130 -10.12 0.37 -8.31
N ILE A 131 -10.36 -0.72 -7.57
CA ILE A 131 -11.65 -1.41 -7.50
C ILE A 131 -12.04 -1.49 -6.02
N ASP A 132 -13.24 -1.03 -5.70
CA ASP A 132 -13.85 -1.20 -4.38
C ASP A 132 -14.96 -2.23 -4.51
N THR A 133 -14.78 -3.37 -3.87
CA THR A 133 -15.75 -4.50 -3.87
C THR A 133 -16.37 -4.73 -2.51
N THR A 134 -16.03 -3.93 -1.50
CA THR A 134 -16.37 -4.20 -0.10
C THR A 134 -17.29 -3.16 0.54
N THR A 135 -17.45 -2.01 -0.11
CA THR A 135 -18.20 -0.89 0.48
C THR A 135 -19.68 -0.95 0.18
N LEU A 136 -20.09 -1.50 -0.97
CA LEU A 136 -21.46 -1.49 -1.42
C LEU A 136 -22.00 -2.89 -1.63
N ASP A 137 -23.08 -3.20 -0.90
CA ASP A 137 -23.88 -4.40 -1.07
C ASP A 137 -25.27 -4.04 -1.55
N SER A 138 -25.81 -4.80 -2.49
CA SER A 138 -27.15 -4.56 -3.00
C SER A 138 -28.23 -4.95 -1.96
N ALA A 139 -29.15 -4.03 -1.70
CA ALA A 139 -30.21 -4.20 -0.73
C ALA A 139 -31.61 -4.14 -1.37
N ALA A 140 -32.58 -4.73 -0.68
CA ALA A 140 -33.96 -4.74 -1.14
C ALA A 140 -34.52 -3.33 -1.32
N SER A 141 -35.15 -3.07 -2.46
CA SER A 141 -35.83 -1.80 -2.74
C SER A 141 -34.92 -0.57 -2.72
N GLN A 142 -33.60 -0.75 -2.71
CA GLN A 142 -32.63 0.33 -2.73
C GLN A 142 -32.12 0.58 -4.15
N THR A 143 -32.17 1.85 -4.55
CA THR A 143 -31.63 2.34 -5.83
C THR A 143 -30.54 3.40 -5.64
N GLU A 144 -30.41 3.95 -4.44
CA GLU A 144 -29.44 4.99 -4.10
C GLU A 144 -28.47 4.48 -3.02
N TYR A 145 -27.18 4.54 -3.32
CA TYR A 145 -26.12 4.06 -2.45
C TYR A 145 -25.13 5.18 -2.15
N THR A 146 -24.81 5.37 -0.87
CA THR A 146 -23.78 6.32 -0.45
C THR A 146 -22.41 5.82 -0.90
N TYR A 147 -21.67 6.63 -1.63
CA TYR A 147 -20.36 6.22 -2.11
C TYR A 147 -19.25 6.44 -1.06
N ALA A 148 -18.21 5.59 -1.14
CA ALA A 148 -17.09 5.62 -0.22
C ALA A 148 -16.29 6.93 -0.31
N VAL A 149 -15.68 7.31 0.84
CA VAL A 149 -14.82 8.49 0.91
C VAL A 149 -13.63 8.39 -0.03
N ALA A 150 -13.11 7.17 -0.28
CA ALA A 150 -11.96 6.92 -1.14
C ALA A 150 -12.16 7.44 -2.57
N TRP A 151 -13.38 7.38 -3.11
CA TRP A 151 -13.69 7.87 -4.46
C TRP A 151 -14.58 9.13 -4.48
N LYS A 152 -14.72 9.80 -3.32
CA LYS A 152 -15.54 11.00 -3.13
C LYS A 152 -15.30 12.11 -4.16
N HIS A 153 -14.06 12.31 -4.57
CA HIS A 153 -13.66 13.35 -5.53
C HIS A 153 -13.39 12.79 -6.93
N ARG A 154 -13.71 11.52 -7.18
CA ARG A 154 -13.42 10.82 -8.42
C ARG A 154 -14.67 10.14 -8.93
N LYS A 155 -15.12 10.54 -10.12
CA LYS A 155 -16.26 9.88 -10.75
C LYS A 155 -15.89 8.44 -11.10
N PRO A 156 -16.67 7.43 -10.65
CA PRO A 156 -16.53 6.07 -11.15
C PRO A 156 -16.69 6.03 -12.67
N PHE A 157 -15.97 5.14 -13.32
CA PHE A 157 -16.08 4.97 -14.77
C PHE A 157 -16.71 3.62 -15.17
N ARG A 158 -16.80 2.69 -14.23
CA ARG A 158 -17.44 1.38 -14.39
C ARG A 158 -18.00 0.94 -13.05
N VAL A 159 -19.17 0.32 -13.10
CA VAL A 159 -19.81 -0.32 -11.95
C VAL A 159 -20.22 -1.71 -12.35
N GLU A 160 -19.99 -2.69 -11.51
CA GLU A 160 -20.33 -4.09 -11.74
C GLU A 160 -21.08 -4.64 -10.54
N ILE A 161 -21.84 -5.69 -10.76
CA ILE A 161 -22.50 -6.46 -9.72
C ILE A 161 -22.03 -7.91 -9.80
N GLN A 162 -21.80 -8.51 -8.64
CA GLN A 162 -21.46 -9.92 -8.52
C GLN A 162 -22.60 -10.81 -9.02
N GLY A 163 -22.24 -11.95 -9.63
CA GLY A 163 -23.17 -13.00 -10.01
C GLY A 163 -23.94 -13.55 -8.80
N ARG A 164 -24.80 -14.53 -9.04
CA ARG A 164 -25.63 -15.10 -7.98
C ARG A 164 -24.79 -15.88 -7.00
N VAL A 165 -24.85 -15.52 -5.70
CA VAL A 165 -24.11 -16.19 -4.62
C VAL A 165 -24.61 -17.65 -4.50
N GLY A 166 -23.68 -18.60 -4.46
CA GLY A 166 -23.98 -20.04 -4.34
C GLY A 166 -24.12 -20.79 -5.66
N ASP A 167 -23.99 -20.12 -6.79
CA ASP A 167 -23.99 -20.73 -8.13
C ASP A 167 -22.58 -20.79 -8.73
N ALA A 168 -22.39 -21.54 -9.81
CA ALA A 168 -21.13 -21.59 -10.58
C ALA A 168 -20.67 -20.20 -11.10
N ASP A 169 -21.50 -19.18 -10.93
CA ASP A 169 -21.29 -17.80 -11.37
C ASP A 169 -20.89 -16.84 -10.24
N ASP A 170 -20.62 -17.32 -9.04
CA ASP A 170 -20.25 -16.50 -7.88
C ASP A 170 -19.04 -15.57 -8.14
N ASN A 171 -18.13 -16.01 -8.98
CA ASN A 171 -16.93 -15.23 -9.35
C ASN A 171 -17.12 -14.38 -10.62
N LYS A 172 -18.33 -14.33 -11.19
CA LYS A 172 -18.59 -13.53 -12.38
C LYS A 172 -19.12 -12.16 -11.98
N TRP A 173 -18.59 -11.15 -12.65
CA TRP A 173 -19.01 -9.76 -12.49
C TRP A 173 -19.71 -9.27 -13.76
N TYR A 174 -20.86 -8.65 -13.58
CA TYR A 174 -21.70 -8.14 -14.66
C TYR A 174 -21.70 -6.61 -14.65
N THR A 175 -21.32 -6.00 -15.76
CA THR A 175 -21.28 -4.54 -15.88
C THR A 175 -22.68 -3.94 -15.86
N LEU A 176 -22.90 -2.97 -15.00
CA LEU A 176 -24.12 -2.17 -14.94
C LEU A 176 -23.98 -0.95 -15.85
N ASN A 177 -24.92 -0.77 -16.77
CA ASN A 177 -24.88 0.31 -17.76
C ASN A 177 -25.75 1.51 -17.39
N ARG A 178 -26.73 1.33 -16.49
CA ARG A 178 -27.70 2.36 -16.11
C ARG A 178 -27.50 2.79 -14.68
N TRP A 179 -26.58 3.72 -14.48
CA TRP A 179 -26.30 4.34 -13.19
C TRP A 179 -25.85 5.78 -13.38
N GLU A 180 -26.10 6.62 -12.37
CA GLU A 180 -25.70 8.00 -12.29
C GLU A 180 -24.84 8.23 -11.05
N TYR A 181 -23.79 9.00 -11.19
CA TYR A 181 -23.00 9.49 -10.07
C TYR A 181 -23.44 10.90 -9.71
N ARG A 182 -23.97 11.09 -8.52
CA ARG A 182 -24.32 12.40 -7.97
C ARG A 182 -23.24 12.82 -6.95
N PRO A 183 -22.45 13.84 -7.25
CA PRO A 183 -21.40 14.29 -6.34
C PRO A 183 -21.97 14.83 -5.06
N ALA A 184 -21.18 14.74 -3.96
CA ALA A 184 -21.53 15.37 -2.70
C ALA A 184 -21.62 16.91 -2.86
N THR A 185 -22.66 17.49 -2.31
CA THR A 185 -22.81 18.94 -2.14
C THR A 185 -22.65 19.31 -0.66
N ALA A 186 -22.56 20.60 -0.35
CA ALA A 186 -22.46 21.05 1.03
C ALA A 186 -23.66 20.52 1.85
N GLY A 187 -23.38 19.70 2.86
CA GLY A 187 -24.41 19.10 3.73
C GLY A 187 -25.04 17.80 3.23
N SER A 188 -24.63 17.27 2.06
CA SER A 188 -25.11 15.96 1.58
C SER A 188 -23.96 15.01 1.27
N THR A 189 -24.23 13.70 1.38
CA THR A 189 -23.33 12.65 0.89
C THR A 189 -23.51 12.47 -0.61
N GLY A 190 -22.44 12.10 -1.32
CA GLY A 190 -22.57 11.72 -2.70
C GLY A 190 -23.29 10.37 -2.85
N LEU A 191 -23.89 10.16 -4.00
CA LEU A 191 -24.72 8.98 -4.27
C LEU A 191 -24.31 8.32 -5.59
N LEU A 192 -24.40 7.01 -5.59
CA LEU A 192 -24.45 6.19 -6.79
C LEU A 192 -25.93 5.76 -6.96
N VAL A 193 -26.56 6.17 -8.02
CA VAL A 193 -27.98 5.98 -8.26
C VAL A 193 -28.17 5.03 -9.43
N PHE A 194 -29.00 4.00 -9.25
CA PHE A 194 -29.34 3.03 -10.29
C PHE A 194 -30.79 3.25 -10.74
N ASP A 195 -31.02 3.13 -12.04
CA ASP A 195 -32.36 3.29 -12.63
C ASP A 195 -33.34 2.17 -12.22
N GLN A 196 -32.80 1.06 -11.74
CA GLN A 196 -33.59 -0.11 -11.33
C GLN A 196 -33.05 -0.73 -10.05
N GLN A 197 -33.92 -1.46 -9.36
CA GLN A 197 -33.51 -2.22 -8.20
C GLN A 197 -32.55 -3.33 -8.60
N LEU A 198 -31.48 -3.49 -7.81
CA LEU A 198 -30.49 -4.55 -7.99
C LEU A 198 -30.95 -5.83 -7.28
N PRO A 199 -30.51 -7.01 -7.73
CA PRO A 199 -30.71 -8.27 -7.01
C PRO A 199 -30.08 -8.18 -5.61
N ILE A 200 -30.79 -8.66 -4.59
CA ILE A 200 -30.43 -8.53 -3.17
C ILE A 200 -29.19 -9.37 -2.83
N GLY A 201 -28.36 -8.85 -1.89
CA GLY A 201 -27.25 -9.59 -1.27
C GLY A 201 -26.09 -9.89 -2.20
N ARG A 202 -25.78 -8.97 -3.08
CA ARG A 202 -24.64 -9.07 -4.01
C ARG A 202 -23.71 -7.89 -3.85
N ASP A 203 -22.43 -8.16 -3.92
CA ASP A 203 -21.40 -7.13 -3.89
C ASP A 203 -21.47 -6.26 -5.15
N ILE A 204 -21.22 -4.97 -4.97
CA ILE A 204 -21.15 -4.00 -6.06
C ILE A 204 -19.70 -3.54 -6.17
N ALA A 205 -19.06 -3.87 -7.29
CA ALA A 205 -17.70 -3.42 -7.60
C ALA A 205 -17.75 -2.04 -8.26
N VAL A 206 -17.08 -1.08 -7.64
CA VAL A 206 -16.95 0.29 -8.15
C VAL A 206 -15.53 0.51 -8.63
N HIS A 207 -15.38 0.80 -9.92
CA HIS A 207 -14.10 1.04 -10.58
C HIS A 207 -13.87 2.55 -10.72
N TYR A 208 -12.76 3.03 -10.17
CA TYR A 208 -12.43 4.45 -10.20
C TYR A 208 -10.92 4.67 -10.34
N LEU A 209 -10.54 5.90 -10.65
CA LEU A 209 -9.14 6.34 -10.61
C LEU A 209 -8.91 7.07 -9.29
N GLY A 210 -7.93 6.63 -8.53
CA GLY A 210 -7.58 7.23 -7.25
C GLY A 210 -6.09 7.15 -6.98
N ARG A 211 -5.66 7.88 -5.97
CA ARG A 211 -4.30 7.74 -5.46
C ARG A 211 -4.20 6.54 -4.55
N HIS A 212 -2.98 6.05 -4.35
CA HIS A 212 -2.73 4.98 -3.41
C HIS A 212 -3.29 5.33 -2.02
N PRO A 213 -4.00 4.41 -1.35
CA PRO A 213 -4.42 4.59 0.05
C PRO A 213 -3.21 4.82 0.96
N VAL A 214 -3.47 5.45 2.10
CA VAL A 214 -2.44 5.61 3.12
C VAL A 214 -2.10 4.26 3.73
N VAL A 215 -0.81 3.93 3.84
CA VAL A 215 -0.29 2.72 4.47
C VAL A 215 0.41 3.09 5.77
N ASN A 216 0.07 2.43 6.87
CA ASN A 216 0.63 2.70 8.19
C ASN A 216 1.03 1.42 8.94
N SER A 217 0.45 0.29 8.56
CA SER A 217 0.67 -1.00 9.19
C SER A 217 1.57 -1.89 8.34
N TYR A 218 2.30 -2.80 8.97
CA TYR A 218 3.10 -3.82 8.30
C TYR A 218 2.27 -4.72 7.37
N GLU A 219 0.98 -4.87 7.63
CA GLU A 219 0.07 -5.69 6.81
C GLU A 219 -0.54 -4.92 5.63
N ASP A 220 -0.43 -3.57 5.63
CA ASP A 220 -1.06 -2.78 4.57
C ASP A 220 -0.45 -3.12 3.21
N PRO A 221 -1.22 -3.70 2.28
CA PRO A 221 -0.73 -4.07 0.97
C PRO A 221 -0.48 -2.82 0.13
N ILE A 222 0.56 -2.87 -0.67
CA ILE A 222 0.76 -1.92 -1.75
C ILE A 222 0.02 -2.47 -2.97
N ILE A 223 -0.78 -1.61 -3.62
CA ILE A 223 -1.61 -2.00 -4.75
C ILE A 223 -0.75 -2.66 -5.84
N GLU A 224 -1.20 -3.78 -6.38
CA GLU A 224 -0.50 -4.58 -7.40
C GLU A 224 -0.08 -3.78 -8.65
N ASN A 225 -0.78 -2.69 -8.96
CA ASN A 225 -0.42 -1.80 -10.07
C ASN A 225 0.89 -1.02 -9.83
N VAL A 226 1.41 -1.03 -8.59
CA VAL A 226 2.68 -0.40 -8.23
C VAL A 226 3.77 -1.45 -8.24
N HIS A 227 4.66 -1.39 -9.24
CA HIS A 227 5.79 -2.30 -9.31
C HIS A 227 6.74 -2.07 -8.12
N PRO A 228 7.18 -3.14 -7.39
CA PRO A 228 8.05 -3.01 -6.23
C PRO A 228 9.31 -2.17 -6.46
N THR A 229 9.98 -2.37 -7.61
CA THR A 229 11.18 -1.62 -7.97
C THR A 229 10.88 -0.12 -8.10
N LEU A 230 9.75 0.26 -8.71
CA LEU A 230 9.36 1.67 -8.86
C LEU A 230 9.15 2.32 -7.50
N ALA A 231 8.38 1.69 -6.61
CA ALA A 231 8.12 2.21 -5.27
C ALA A 231 9.40 2.33 -4.44
N THR A 232 10.26 1.30 -4.49
CA THR A 232 11.55 1.30 -3.76
C THR A 232 12.47 2.42 -4.25
N LYS A 233 12.69 2.55 -5.57
CA LYS A 233 13.55 3.60 -6.12
C LYS A 233 13.00 5.01 -5.82
N ALA A 234 11.69 5.17 -5.87
CA ALA A 234 11.04 6.42 -5.50
C ALA A 234 11.26 6.76 -4.02
N LEU A 235 11.11 5.78 -3.11
CA LEU A 235 11.34 5.98 -1.68
C LEU A 235 12.81 6.28 -1.36
N VAL A 236 13.75 5.56 -1.97
CA VAL A 236 15.19 5.82 -1.81
C VAL A 236 15.55 7.23 -2.26
N MET A 237 15.11 7.64 -3.44
CA MET A 237 15.34 9.01 -3.95
C MET A 237 14.76 10.05 -2.99
N LYS A 238 13.53 9.84 -2.49
CA LYS A 238 12.86 10.78 -1.59
C LYS A 238 13.51 10.84 -0.21
N ALA A 239 13.97 9.71 0.31
CA ALA A 239 14.70 9.64 1.58
C ALA A 239 16.04 10.39 1.52
N LEU A 240 16.79 10.23 0.42
CA LEU A 240 18.03 10.97 0.18
C LEU A 240 17.77 12.48 0.02
N GLU A 241 16.70 12.87 -0.69
CA GLU A 241 16.28 14.27 -0.80
C GLU A 241 15.96 14.87 0.58
N TRP A 242 15.17 14.14 1.38
CA TRP A 242 14.79 14.55 2.73
C TRP A 242 16.02 14.73 3.63
N GLN A 243 16.95 13.77 3.60
CA GLN A 243 18.17 13.82 4.40
C GLN A 243 19.09 14.96 3.94
N ASN A 244 19.24 15.18 2.65
CA ASN A 244 20.03 16.30 2.11
C ASN A 244 19.46 17.66 2.54
N ARG A 245 18.13 17.81 2.55
CA ARG A 245 17.47 19.03 3.08
C ARG A 245 17.69 19.19 4.58
N ARG A 246 17.60 18.10 5.35
CA ARG A 246 17.84 18.10 6.80
C ARG A 246 19.27 18.55 7.15
N LEU A 247 20.25 18.13 6.35
CA LEU A 247 21.66 18.52 6.51
C LEU A 247 22.01 19.81 5.77
N GLN A 248 21.02 20.57 5.32
CA GLN A 248 21.16 21.86 4.62
C GLN A 248 22.06 21.81 3.39
N GLY A 249 22.12 20.66 2.71
CA GLY A 249 22.90 20.48 1.48
C GLY A 249 24.41 20.46 1.69
N GLY A 250 24.87 20.32 2.93
CA GLY A 250 26.30 20.42 3.27
C GLY A 250 27.15 19.17 2.93
N ASP A 251 26.52 18.05 2.54
CA ASP A 251 27.22 16.80 2.23
C ASP A 251 27.22 16.53 0.71
N PRO A 252 28.38 16.70 0.03
CA PRO A 252 28.46 16.47 -1.41
C PRO A 252 28.27 15.00 -1.80
N PHE A 253 28.59 14.04 -0.93
CA PHE A 253 28.38 12.61 -1.22
C PHE A 253 26.88 12.28 -1.18
N LEU A 254 26.15 12.84 -0.24
CA LEU A 254 24.70 12.68 -0.17
C LEU A 254 24.00 13.29 -1.39
N LEU A 255 24.48 14.45 -1.86
CA LEU A 255 23.96 15.10 -3.07
C LEU A 255 24.24 14.24 -4.32
N GLN A 256 25.41 13.64 -4.42
CA GLN A 256 25.73 12.73 -5.53
C GLN A 256 24.83 11.48 -5.47
N SER A 257 24.69 10.85 -4.30
CA SER A 257 23.83 9.69 -4.11
C SER A 257 22.36 9.99 -4.46
N TRP A 258 21.87 11.18 -4.12
CA TRP A 258 20.53 11.62 -4.51
C TRP A 258 20.39 11.78 -6.04
N ASN A 259 21.39 12.36 -6.72
CA ASN A 259 21.37 12.48 -8.18
C ASN A 259 21.36 11.10 -8.87
N ASP A 260 22.17 10.15 -8.38
CA ASP A 260 22.20 8.79 -8.90
C ASP A 260 20.86 8.07 -8.67
N ALA A 261 20.29 8.19 -7.46
CA ALA A 261 18.98 7.62 -7.14
C ALA A 261 17.86 8.23 -8.01
N LYS A 262 17.94 9.53 -8.33
CA LYS A 262 16.99 10.20 -9.23
C LYS A 262 17.05 9.62 -10.64
N ILE A 263 18.25 9.38 -11.17
CA ILE A 263 18.44 8.74 -12.49
C ILE A 263 17.84 7.32 -12.49
N GLU A 264 18.07 6.56 -11.40
CA GLU A 264 17.51 5.22 -11.25
C GLU A 264 15.99 5.22 -11.14
N TYR A 265 15.43 6.15 -10.40
CA TYR A 265 13.98 6.34 -10.31
C TYR A 265 13.37 6.70 -11.68
N ASP A 266 13.98 7.63 -12.42
CA ASP A 266 13.49 8.03 -13.75
C ASP A 266 13.49 6.82 -14.71
N LYS A 267 14.54 5.98 -14.69
CA LYS A 267 14.58 4.72 -15.45
C LYS A 267 13.46 3.77 -15.01
N ALA A 268 13.30 3.56 -13.71
CA ALA A 268 12.24 2.69 -13.18
C ALA A 268 10.84 3.20 -13.56
N ARG A 269 10.62 4.51 -13.54
CA ARG A 269 9.36 5.14 -13.95
C ARG A 269 9.04 4.93 -15.43
N MET A 270 10.04 4.94 -16.28
CA MET A 270 9.87 4.64 -17.72
C MET A 270 9.51 3.17 -17.96
N MET A 271 10.10 2.25 -17.17
CA MET A 271 9.90 0.81 -17.34
C MET A 271 8.63 0.28 -16.67
N TYR A 272 8.24 0.82 -15.53
CA TYR A 272 7.21 0.29 -14.65
C TYR A 272 6.09 1.30 -14.37
N HIS A 273 5.64 1.99 -15.41
CA HIS A 273 4.55 2.95 -15.25
C HIS A 273 3.28 2.23 -14.76
N PRO A 274 2.55 2.77 -13.74
CA PRO A 274 1.28 2.20 -13.29
C PRO A 274 0.30 2.05 -14.47
N TRP A 275 -0.30 0.86 -14.59
CA TRP A 275 -1.25 0.60 -15.65
C TRP A 275 -2.54 1.40 -15.42
N LEU A 276 -2.97 2.11 -16.46
CA LEU A 276 -4.25 2.79 -16.49
C LEU A 276 -5.13 2.13 -17.57
N PRO A 277 -6.41 1.88 -17.29
CA PRO A 277 -7.31 1.33 -18.30
C PRO A 277 -7.40 2.30 -19.48
N LYS A 278 -7.28 1.77 -20.70
CA LYS A 278 -7.49 2.57 -21.90
C LYS A 278 -8.93 3.07 -21.89
N ARG A 279 -9.13 4.38 -21.81
CA ARG A 279 -10.44 4.98 -22.02
C ARG A 279 -10.85 4.65 -23.45
N LYS A 280 -11.94 3.92 -23.64
CA LYS A 280 -12.58 3.86 -24.96
C LYS A 280 -13.00 5.28 -25.28
N PRO A 281 -12.56 5.86 -26.44
CA PRO A 281 -13.07 7.16 -26.83
C PRO A 281 -14.58 7.02 -26.94
N GLN A 282 -15.34 7.80 -26.15
CA GLN A 282 -16.75 7.97 -26.39
C GLN A 282 -16.83 8.80 -27.69
N LEU A 283 -17.11 8.14 -28.79
CA LEU A 283 -17.50 8.81 -30.02
C LEU A 283 -18.86 9.46 -29.74
N PHE A 284 -18.84 10.74 -29.40
CA PHE A 284 -20.03 11.57 -29.53
C PHE A 284 -20.29 11.75 -31.00
N THR A 285 -21.08 10.87 -31.59
CA THR A 285 -21.72 11.18 -32.84
C THR A 285 -22.74 12.27 -32.56
N LEU A 286 -22.43 13.48 -32.99
CA LEU A 286 -23.41 14.57 -33.14
C LEU A 286 -24.38 14.21 -34.30
N GLY A 287 -24.98 13.04 -34.25
CA GLY A 287 -26.01 12.58 -35.15
C GLY A 287 -27.32 12.55 -34.37
N ARG A 288 -28.38 13.05 -35.02
CA ARG A 288 -29.74 13.13 -34.50
C ARG A 288 -30.04 11.99 -33.55
N TYR A 289 -30.39 12.35 -32.32
CA TYR A 289 -31.05 11.46 -31.37
C TYR A 289 -32.33 10.94 -32.04
N SER A 290 -32.31 9.72 -32.54
CA SER A 290 -33.53 8.97 -32.74
C SER A 290 -33.79 8.22 -31.44
N GLU A 291 -34.96 8.32 -30.88
CA GLU A 291 -35.37 7.57 -29.67
C GLU A 291 -35.20 6.06 -29.83
N GLU A 292 -35.03 5.57 -31.06
CA GLU A 292 -34.81 4.16 -31.40
C GLU A 292 -33.41 3.66 -31.11
N ASP A 293 -32.38 4.52 -31.03
CA ASP A 293 -30.99 4.10 -30.78
C ASP A 293 -30.70 3.77 -29.30
N ASN A 294 -31.64 3.99 -28.39
CA ASN A 294 -31.52 3.71 -26.96
C ASN A 294 -32.03 2.31 -26.53
N PHE A 295 -32.52 1.49 -27.43
CA PHE A 295 -33.17 0.22 -27.13
C PHE A 295 -32.62 -1.01 -27.84
N THR A 296 -31.33 -1.11 -28.03
CA THR A 296 -30.76 -2.44 -28.27
C THR A 296 -30.46 -3.10 -26.94
N VAL A 297 -31.48 -3.71 -26.34
CA VAL A 297 -31.30 -4.80 -25.39
C VAL A 297 -30.64 -5.93 -26.17
N PRO A 298 -29.44 -6.43 -25.82
CA PRO A 298 -28.97 -7.67 -26.40
C PRO A 298 -29.99 -8.74 -26.04
N ALA A 299 -30.56 -9.35 -27.05
CA ALA A 299 -31.42 -10.50 -26.91
C ALA A 299 -30.68 -11.56 -26.10
N SER A 300 -31.32 -12.02 -25.05
CA SER A 300 -30.93 -13.18 -24.24
C SER A 300 -30.63 -14.37 -25.17
N ALA A 301 -29.42 -14.90 -25.10
CA ALA A 301 -29.12 -16.28 -25.41
C ALA A 301 -28.72 -16.98 -24.12
#